data_9feb06e0e0072d24590f4c25ac1b711c
#
_entry.id   9feb06e0e0072d24590f4c25ac1b711c
#
_cell.length_a   1.000
_cell.length_b   1.000
_cell.length_c   1.000
_cell.angle_alpha   90.00
_cell.angle_beta   90.00
_cell.angle_gamma   90.00
#
_symmetry.space_group_name_H-M   'P 1'
#
loop_
_entity.id
_entity.type
_entity.pdbx_description
1 polymer ?
#
loop_
_entity_poly.entity_id
_entity_poly.type
_entity_poly.pdbx_seq_one_letter_code
_entity_poly.pdbx_strand_id
1 'polypeptide(L)'
;MSKLYIIPTPIGNLQDITYRAVKILSDVDLILAEDTRVSKTLLKHYDITTQMISYHMHNEHRNTEGIIEKLKSGTIIAIISDAGTPGISDPGFLLIRACIENNIPIECLPGATAFVPALINSGIPSDRFLFEGFLPHKKGRTKKLIQLSTEEKTIVLYESPHRLIKTLEDLCKYFDEETKASVSRELTKIHEETIRGTLKSIKHYYSKKKPKGEIVIVIAFNN
;
A
#
# COMPACT_ATOMS: atom_id res chain seq x y z
N MET A 1 -13.50 -26.09 4.85
CA MET A 1 -12.83 -25.49 6.03
C MET A 1 -12.83 -24.00 5.88
N SER A 2 -13.23 -23.27 6.92
CA SER A 2 -13.21 -21.81 6.93
C SER A 2 -11.78 -21.26 6.74
N LYS A 3 -11.64 -20.13 6.11
CA LYS A 3 -10.33 -19.50 5.86
C LYS A 3 -10.54 -18.00 5.56
N LEU A 4 -9.60 -17.17 5.98
CA LEU A 4 -9.48 -15.80 5.53
C LEU A 4 -8.43 -15.72 4.40
N TYR A 5 -8.85 -15.23 3.24
CA TYR A 5 -7.94 -14.87 2.15
C TYR A 5 -7.64 -13.37 2.18
N ILE A 6 -6.34 -13.02 2.14
CA ILE A 6 -5.88 -11.63 1.97
C ILE A 6 -5.51 -11.49 0.49
N ILE A 7 -6.26 -10.69 -0.25
CA ILE A 7 -6.16 -10.65 -1.71
C ILE A 7 -5.71 -9.27 -2.18
N PRO A 8 -4.49 -9.16 -2.74
CA PRO A 8 -4.04 -7.92 -3.37
C PRO A 8 -4.89 -7.57 -4.59
N THR A 9 -5.27 -6.30 -4.70
CA THR A 9 -5.99 -5.73 -5.84
C THR A 9 -5.08 -4.84 -6.69
N PRO A 10 -5.42 -4.60 -7.96
CA PRO A 10 -4.65 -3.74 -8.85
C PRO A 10 -4.44 -2.34 -8.28
N ILE A 11 -3.26 -1.75 -8.49
CA ILE A 11 -2.92 -0.40 -8.05
C ILE A 11 -3.19 0.67 -9.12
N GLY A 12 -3.78 0.28 -10.24
CA GLY A 12 -4.10 1.22 -11.33
C GLY A 12 -4.46 0.56 -12.64
N ASN A 13 -3.88 -0.61 -12.95
CA ASN A 13 -4.19 -1.39 -14.14
C ASN A 13 -4.91 -2.67 -13.73
N LEU A 14 -6.16 -2.85 -14.17
CA LEU A 14 -6.96 -4.01 -13.82
C LEU A 14 -6.29 -5.35 -14.20
N GLN A 15 -5.42 -5.36 -15.20
CA GLN A 15 -4.69 -6.56 -15.65
C GLN A 15 -3.63 -7.04 -14.66
N ASP A 16 -3.29 -6.25 -13.64
CA ASP A 16 -2.30 -6.63 -12.62
C ASP A 16 -2.87 -7.55 -11.53
N ILE A 17 -4.15 -7.94 -11.62
CA ILE A 17 -4.72 -8.96 -10.74
C ILE A 17 -4.28 -10.36 -11.17
N THR A 18 -4.03 -11.24 -10.21
CA THR A 18 -3.69 -12.63 -10.55
C THR A 18 -4.93 -13.46 -10.89
N TYR A 19 -4.78 -14.42 -11.81
CA TYR A 19 -5.86 -15.40 -12.12
C TYR A 19 -6.39 -16.09 -10.85
N ARG A 20 -5.49 -16.41 -9.90
CA ARG A 20 -5.87 -17.03 -8.63
C ARG A 20 -6.70 -16.10 -7.75
N ALA A 21 -6.40 -14.81 -7.74
CA ALA A 21 -7.18 -13.82 -7.01
C ALA A 21 -8.61 -13.73 -7.55
N VAL A 22 -8.77 -13.62 -8.87
CA VAL A 22 -10.09 -13.59 -9.53
C VAL A 22 -10.90 -14.85 -9.19
N LYS A 23 -10.28 -16.03 -9.31
CA LYS A 23 -10.93 -17.31 -8.97
C LYS A 23 -11.40 -17.33 -7.52
N ILE A 24 -10.52 -17.00 -6.56
CA ILE A 24 -10.86 -17.04 -5.13
C ILE A 24 -11.96 -16.01 -4.81
N LEU A 25 -11.91 -14.81 -5.38
CA LEU A 25 -12.96 -13.81 -5.18
C LEU A 25 -14.33 -14.28 -5.68
N SER A 26 -14.37 -15.14 -6.70
CA SER A 26 -15.61 -15.75 -7.19
C SER A 26 -16.08 -16.92 -6.32
N ASP A 27 -15.17 -17.62 -5.64
CA ASP A 27 -15.44 -18.87 -4.92
C ASP A 27 -15.75 -18.64 -3.42
N VAL A 28 -15.39 -17.50 -2.83
CA VAL A 28 -15.61 -17.22 -1.40
C VAL A 28 -17.07 -16.83 -1.12
N ASP A 29 -17.50 -17.02 0.13
CA ASP A 29 -18.86 -16.69 0.56
C ASP A 29 -19.07 -15.19 0.76
N LEU A 30 -18.00 -14.46 1.14
CA LEU A 30 -18.07 -13.05 1.50
C LEU A 30 -16.77 -12.32 1.18
N ILE A 31 -16.88 -11.13 0.62
CA ILE A 31 -15.76 -10.21 0.42
C ILE A 31 -15.88 -9.04 1.40
N LEU A 32 -14.79 -8.75 2.11
CA LEU A 32 -14.61 -7.54 2.91
C LEU A 32 -13.86 -6.53 2.06
N ALA A 33 -14.44 -5.35 1.84
CA ALA A 33 -13.84 -4.30 1.01
C ALA A 33 -13.71 -2.99 1.78
N GLU A 34 -12.61 -2.28 1.57
CA GLU A 34 -12.37 -0.98 2.19
C GLU A 34 -13.42 0.04 1.74
N ASP A 35 -13.53 0.31 0.44
CA ASP A 35 -14.65 1.05 -0.16
C ASP A 35 -15.38 0.15 -1.18
N THR A 36 -16.61 -0.22 -0.83
CA THR A 36 -17.44 -1.07 -1.69
C THR A 36 -17.76 -0.45 -3.05
N ARG A 37 -17.70 0.88 -3.19
CA ARG A 37 -17.94 1.58 -4.46
C ARG A 37 -16.76 1.39 -5.42
N VAL A 38 -15.53 1.48 -4.90
CA VAL A 38 -14.28 1.25 -5.65
C VAL A 38 -14.20 -0.21 -6.03
N SER A 39 -14.33 -1.10 -5.06
CA SER A 39 -14.24 -2.55 -5.25
C SER A 39 -15.31 -3.09 -6.23
N LYS A 40 -16.51 -2.49 -6.25
CA LYS A 40 -17.57 -2.87 -7.21
C LYS A 40 -17.13 -2.75 -8.67
N THR A 41 -16.28 -1.78 -8.99
CA THR A 41 -15.76 -1.61 -10.35
C THR A 41 -14.85 -2.77 -10.74
N LEU A 42 -13.96 -3.18 -9.86
CA LEU A 42 -13.09 -4.35 -10.04
C LEU A 42 -13.90 -5.64 -10.18
N LEU A 43 -14.81 -5.91 -9.23
CA LEU A 43 -15.62 -7.13 -9.24
C LEU A 43 -16.49 -7.23 -10.49
N LYS A 44 -17.10 -6.11 -10.91
CA LYS A 44 -17.89 -6.06 -12.16
C LYS A 44 -17.04 -6.34 -13.40
N HIS A 45 -15.81 -5.86 -13.46
CA HIS A 45 -14.91 -6.08 -14.60
C HIS A 45 -14.57 -7.56 -14.81
N TYR A 46 -14.53 -8.34 -13.73
CA TYR A 46 -14.22 -9.78 -13.75
C TYR A 46 -15.47 -10.66 -13.53
N ASP A 47 -16.67 -10.11 -13.69
CA ASP A 47 -17.96 -10.81 -13.53
C ASP A 47 -18.09 -11.54 -12.18
N ILE A 48 -17.49 -11.00 -11.11
CA ILE A 48 -17.56 -11.52 -9.76
C ILE A 48 -18.82 -11.00 -9.08
N THR A 49 -19.72 -11.93 -8.68
CA THR A 49 -21.02 -11.62 -8.08
C THR A 49 -21.08 -11.88 -6.58
N THR A 50 -19.97 -12.28 -5.98
CA THR A 50 -19.84 -12.59 -4.55
C THR A 50 -20.32 -11.43 -3.68
N GLN A 51 -21.06 -11.74 -2.61
CA GLN A 51 -21.53 -10.73 -1.65
C GLN A 51 -20.37 -9.95 -1.06
N MET A 52 -20.52 -8.62 -0.97
CA MET A 52 -19.49 -7.73 -0.44
C MET A 52 -20.05 -6.85 0.67
N ILE A 53 -19.27 -6.67 1.74
CA ILE A 53 -19.56 -5.74 2.83
C ILE A 53 -18.37 -4.83 3.09
N SER A 54 -18.64 -3.67 3.70
CA SER A 54 -17.59 -2.68 4.01
C SER A 54 -16.81 -3.07 5.26
N TYR A 55 -15.45 -3.04 5.15
CA TYR A 55 -14.51 -3.23 6.25
C TYR A 55 -13.34 -2.26 6.10
N HIS A 56 -13.30 -1.18 6.90
CA HIS A 56 -12.35 -0.08 6.79
C HIS A 56 -11.89 0.38 8.19
N MET A 57 -10.87 1.24 8.25
CA MET A 57 -10.25 1.74 9.49
C MET A 57 -11.25 2.23 10.55
N HIS A 58 -12.37 2.83 10.14
CA HIS A 58 -13.34 3.38 11.10
C HIS A 58 -14.32 2.35 11.64
N ASN A 59 -14.45 1.17 11.02
CA ASN A 59 -15.39 0.13 11.48
C ASN A 59 -14.70 -1.19 11.84
N GLU A 60 -13.41 -1.37 11.55
CA GLU A 60 -12.70 -2.64 11.77
C GLU A 60 -12.75 -3.09 13.23
N HIS A 61 -12.56 -2.20 14.21
CA HIS A 61 -12.64 -2.53 15.64
C HIS A 61 -13.99 -3.13 16.04
N ARG A 62 -15.08 -2.57 15.49
CA ARG A 62 -16.45 -3.03 15.82
C ARG A 62 -16.82 -4.31 15.07
N ASN A 63 -16.35 -4.46 13.84
CA ASN A 63 -16.80 -5.53 12.94
C ASN A 63 -15.95 -6.81 13.05
N THR A 64 -14.71 -6.71 13.55
CA THR A 64 -13.77 -7.85 13.61
C THR A 64 -14.36 -9.04 14.35
N GLU A 65 -14.98 -8.84 15.51
CA GLU A 65 -15.57 -9.93 16.31
C GLU A 65 -16.66 -10.69 15.53
N GLY A 66 -17.60 -9.98 14.90
CA GLY A 66 -18.65 -10.61 14.09
C GLY A 66 -18.11 -11.35 12.86
N ILE A 67 -16.97 -10.90 12.31
CA ILE A 67 -16.30 -11.59 11.19
C ILE A 67 -15.62 -12.87 11.69
N ILE A 68 -14.98 -12.84 12.84
CA ILE A 68 -14.39 -14.02 13.48
C ILE A 68 -15.46 -15.10 13.73
N GLU A 69 -16.63 -14.73 14.23
CA GLU A 69 -17.73 -15.68 14.44
C GLU A 69 -18.24 -16.30 13.11
N LYS A 70 -18.33 -15.52 12.04
CA LYS A 70 -18.64 -16.05 10.70
C LYS A 70 -17.59 -17.04 10.21
N LEU A 71 -16.30 -16.73 10.37
CA LEU A 71 -15.21 -17.64 10.04
C LEU A 71 -15.28 -18.92 10.86
N LYS A 72 -15.53 -18.85 12.19
CA LYS A 72 -15.70 -20.02 13.06
C LYS A 72 -16.91 -20.88 12.66
N SER A 73 -17.97 -20.28 12.14
CA SER A 73 -19.15 -21.01 11.64
C SER A 73 -18.95 -21.68 10.27
N GLY A 74 -17.76 -21.57 9.67
CA GLY A 74 -17.44 -22.27 8.43
C GLY A 74 -17.40 -21.38 7.18
N THR A 75 -17.72 -20.07 7.29
CA THR A 75 -17.72 -19.11 6.20
C THR A 75 -16.30 -18.92 5.66
N ILE A 76 -16.12 -18.88 4.34
CA ILE A 76 -14.87 -18.55 3.65
C ILE A 76 -14.92 -17.07 3.26
N ILE A 77 -13.95 -16.30 3.73
CA ILE A 77 -13.97 -14.84 3.57
C ILE A 77 -12.69 -14.36 2.85
N ALA A 78 -12.85 -13.40 1.94
CA ALA A 78 -11.73 -12.66 1.37
C ALA A 78 -11.73 -11.20 1.89
N ILE A 79 -10.55 -10.63 2.15
CA ILE A 79 -10.39 -9.20 2.39
C ILE A 79 -9.60 -8.59 1.22
N ILE A 80 -10.08 -7.45 0.72
CA ILE A 80 -9.43 -6.63 -0.30
C ILE A 80 -9.34 -5.17 0.18
N SER A 81 -8.34 -4.44 -0.29
CA SER A 81 -8.21 -2.98 -0.17
C SER A 81 -8.59 -2.29 -1.48
N ASP A 82 -8.67 -0.98 -1.48
CA ASP A 82 -8.98 -0.18 -2.67
C ASP A 82 -7.90 -0.33 -3.75
N ALA A 83 -6.62 -0.48 -3.32
CA ALA A 83 -5.49 -0.69 -4.21
C ALA A 83 -4.33 -1.40 -3.47
N GLY A 84 -3.76 -2.45 -4.07
CA GLY A 84 -2.61 -3.14 -3.49
C GLY A 84 -2.96 -4.23 -2.48
N THR A 85 -2.06 -4.45 -1.53
CA THR A 85 -2.15 -5.56 -0.56
C THR A 85 -2.76 -5.11 0.75
N PRO A 86 -3.90 -5.68 1.18
CA PRO A 86 -4.51 -5.36 2.48
C PRO A 86 -3.52 -5.51 3.64
N GLY A 87 -3.59 -4.59 4.60
CA GLY A 87 -2.67 -4.55 5.75
C GLY A 87 -1.33 -3.82 5.50
N ILE A 88 -1.06 -3.42 4.26
CA ILE A 88 0.12 -2.59 3.91
C ILE A 88 -0.32 -1.14 3.74
N SER A 89 -0.28 -0.36 4.81
CA SER A 89 -0.82 1.01 4.91
C SER A 89 -2.35 1.10 4.76
N ASP A 90 -3.03 -0.03 4.73
CA ASP A 90 -4.47 -0.19 4.55
C ASP A 90 -5.07 -1.00 5.70
N PRO A 91 -6.42 -1.06 5.85
CA PRO A 91 -7.10 -1.90 6.83
C PRO A 91 -6.78 -3.40 6.64
N GLY A 92 -6.92 -4.18 7.71
CA GLY A 92 -6.78 -5.63 7.67
C GLY A 92 -5.90 -6.21 8.78
N PHE A 93 -4.93 -5.44 9.29
CA PHE A 93 -4.02 -5.93 10.33
C PHE A 93 -4.77 -6.48 11.56
N LEU A 94 -5.80 -5.79 12.04
CA LEU A 94 -6.57 -6.22 13.22
C LEU A 94 -7.30 -7.55 12.97
N LEU A 95 -7.92 -7.71 11.80
CA LEU A 95 -8.60 -8.96 11.44
C LEU A 95 -7.60 -10.11 11.27
N ILE A 96 -6.48 -9.88 10.58
CA ILE A 96 -5.45 -10.90 10.38
C ILE A 96 -4.93 -11.38 11.74
N ARG A 97 -4.62 -10.45 12.65
CA ARG A 97 -4.17 -10.79 14.01
C ARG A 97 -5.24 -11.57 14.78
N ALA A 98 -6.49 -11.12 14.74
CA ALA A 98 -7.60 -11.82 15.40
C ALA A 98 -7.82 -13.22 14.84
N CYS A 99 -7.65 -13.45 13.53
CA CYS A 99 -7.70 -14.79 12.93
C CYS A 99 -6.61 -15.69 13.50
N ILE A 100 -5.37 -15.20 13.59
CA ILE A 100 -4.24 -15.95 14.14
C ILE A 100 -4.49 -16.31 15.60
N GLU A 101 -4.95 -15.35 16.42
CA GLU A 101 -5.29 -15.55 17.85
C GLU A 101 -6.42 -16.57 18.06
N ASN A 102 -7.32 -16.72 17.07
CA ASN A 102 -8.41 -17.69 17.09
C ASN A 102 -8.12 -18.99 16.31
N ASN A 103 -6.87 -19.24 15.89
CA ASN A 103 -6.45 -20.41 15.09
C ASN A 103 -7.24 -20.59 13.79
N ILE A 104 -7.70 -19.49 13.20
CA ILE A 104 -8.37 -19.49 11.90
C ILE A 104 -7.29 -19.45 10.81
N PRO A 105 -7.31 -20.37 9.83
CA PRO A 105 -6.36 -20.37 8.72
C PRO A 105 -6.45 -19.07 7.92
N ILE A 106 -5.27 -18.51 7.60
CA ILE A 106 -5.15 -17.34 6.73
C ILE A 106 -4.29 -17.69 5.52
N GLU A 107 -4.56 -17.06 4.40
CA GLU A 107 -3.71 -17.16 3.20
C GLU A 107 -3.62 -15.79 2.53
N CYS A 108 -2.41 -15.22 2.51
CA CYS A 108 -2.13 -14.02 1.73
C CYS A 108 -1.64 -14.41 0.34
N LEU A 109 -2.33 -13.96 -0.69
CA LEU A 109 -1.90 -14.20 -2.07
C LEU A 109 -0.75 -13.25 -2.45
N PRO A 110 0.21 -13.70 -3.27
CA PRO A 110 1.12 -12.79 -3.95
C PRO A 110 0.33 -11.92 -4.94
N GLY A 111 0.69 -10.64 -5.03
CA GLY A 111 0.00 -9.73 -5.93
C GLY A 111 0.53 -8.31 -5.90
N ALA A 112 -0.25 -7.38 -6.43
CA ALA A 112 0.15 -6.00 -6.62
C ALA A 112 0.42 -5.28 -5.29
N THR A 113 1.49 -4.48 -5.29
CA THR A 113 1.83 -3.52 -4.23
C THR A 113 2.70 -2.41 -4.83
N ALA A 114 2.48 -1.17 -4.46
CA ALA A 114 3.13 -0.03 -5.14
C ALA A 114 4.62 0.10 -4.81
N PHE A 115 5.04 -0.27 -3.59
CA PHE A 115 6.42 -0.04 -3.16
C PHE A 115 7.44 -0.93 -3.89
N VAL A 116 7.07 -2.16 -4.28
CA VAL A 116 7.99 -3.09 -4.97
C VAL A 116 8.38 -2.58 -6.36
N PRO A 117 7.44 -2.28 -7.29
CA PRO A 117 7.82 -1.72 -8.59
C PRO A 117 8.51 -0.36 -8.46
N ALA A 118 8.13 0.50 -7.50
CA ALA A 118 8.82 1.75 -7.25
C ALA A 118 10.28 1.54 -6.84
N LEU A 119 10.54 0.61 -5.93
CA LEU A 119 11.88 0.27 -5.47
C LEU A 119 12.75 -0.24 -6.63
N ILE A 120 12.24 -1.17 -7.43
CA ILE A 120 12.96 -1.70 -8.60
C ILE A 120 13.18 -0.61 -9.65
N ASN A 121 12.16 0.19 -9.97
CA ASN A 121 12.26 1.30 -10.92
C ASN A 121 13.21 2.41 -10.45
N SER A 122 13.51 2.51 -9.16
CA SER A 122 14.43 3.53 -8.64
C SER A 122 15.86 3.33 -9.12
N GLY A 123 16.30 2.08 -9.32
CA GLY A 123 17.69 1.71 -9.57
C GLY A 123 18.61 1.89 -8.34
N ILE A 124 18.04 2.12 -7.17
CA ILE A 124 18.73 2.20 -5.87
C ILE A 124 18.85 0.78 -5.31
N PRO A 125 19.92 0.42 -4.55
CA PRO A 125 20.07 -0.92 -3.96
C PRO A 125 18.82 -1.39 -3.23
N SER A 126 18.35 -2.60 -3.55
CA SER A 126 17.09 -3.17 -3.05
C SER A 126 17.27 -4.43 -2.21
N ASP A 127 18.53 -4.85 -1.95
CA ASP A 127 18.87 -6.01 -1.14
C ASP A 127 18.46 -5.85 0.33
N ARG A 128 18.54 -4.62 0.85
CA ARG A 128 18.05 -4.24 2.18
C ARG A 128 17.36 -2.91 2.11
N PHE A 129 16.10 -2.86 2.54
CA PHE A 129 15.31 -1.64 2.55
C PHE A 129 14.39 -1.57 3.78
N LEU A 130 14.02 -0.36 4.14
CA LEU A 130 13.03 -0.03 5.16
C LEU A 130 11.79 0.53 4.46
N PHE A 131 10.65 -0.15 4.58
CA PHE A 131 9.36 0.40 4.21
C PHE A 131 8.75 1.11 5.41
N GLU A 132 8.64 2.43 5.36
CA GLU A 132 8.09 3.25 6.43
C GLU A 132 6.60 3.57 6.21
N GLY A 133 6.12 3.48 4.98
CA GLY A 133 4.76 3.94 4.63
C GLY A 133 4.66 5.48 4.65
N PHE A 134 3.55 6.02 5.19
CA PHE A 134 3.34 7.47 5.25
C PHE A 134 4.01 8.10 6.46
N LEU A 135 4.77 9.17 6.23
CA LEU A 135 5.32 9.98 7.32
C LEU A 135 4.20 10.66 8.13
N PRO A 136 4.38 10.81 9.45
CA PRO A 136 3.44 11.53 10.29
C PRO A 136 3.13 12.94 9.76
N HIS A 137 1.88 13.40 9.88
CA HIS A 137 1.48 14.73 9.41
C HIS A 137 2.14 15.88 10.18
N LYS A 138 2.15 15.81 11.52
CA LYS A 138 2.67 16.86 12.43
C LYS A 138 3.45 16.26 13.60
N LYS A 139 2.75 15.72 14.60
CA LYS A 139 3.36 15.17 15.82
C LYS A 139 4.25 13.98 15.46
N GLY A 140 5.51 14.01 15.89
CA GLY A 140 6.47 12.94 15.66
C GLY A 140 7.21 13.00 14.31
N ARG A 141 6.81 13.86 13.35
CA ARG A 141 7.40 13.95 12.01
C ARG A 141 8.90 14.27 12.05
N THR A 142 9.29 15.30 12.78
CA THR A 142 10.72 15.67 12.93
C THR A 142 11.55 14.53 13.54
N LYS A 143 11.05 13.90 14.60
CA LYS A 143 11.73 12.76 15.23
C LYS A 143 11.90 11.60 14.24
N LYS A 144 10.87 11.30 13.44
CA LYS A 144 10.91 10.26 12.43
C LYS A 144 11.93 10.58 11.33
N LEU A 145 11.97 11.81 10.83
CA LEU A 145 12.93 12.23 9.79
C LEU A 145 14.37 12.15 10.28
N ILE A 146 14.64 12.55 11.53
CA ILE A 146 15.97 12.40 12.15
C ILE A 146 16.33 10.91 12.26
N GLN A 147 15.40 10.05 12.69
CA GLN A 147 15.63 8.60 12.74
C GLN A 147 15.95 8.03 11.35
N LEU A 148 15.19 8.42 10.33
CA LEU A 148 15.40 7.93 8.97
C LEU A 148 16.70 8.44 8.35
N SER A 149 17.18 9.65 8.70
CA SER A 149 18.44 10.17 8.17
C SER A 149 19.68 9.42 8.67
N THR A 150 19.56 8.60 9.70
CA THR A 150 20.63 7.71 10.20
C THR A 150 20.45 6.26 9.76
N GLU A 151 19.47 5.97 8.89
CA GLU A 151 19.23 4.61 8.42
C GLU A 151 20.29 4.21 7.37
N GLU A 152 20.80 2.98 7.52
CA GLU A 152 21.81 2.39 6.62
C GLU A 152 21.21 1.50 5.52
N LYS A 153 19.92 1.66 5.25
CA LYS A 153 19.16 0.91 4.23
C LYS A 153 18.42 1.86 3.32
N THR A 154 18.13 1.41 2.12
CA THR A 154 17.21 2.11 1.22
C THR A 154 15.87 2.33 1.91
N ILE A 155 15.36 3.55 1.87
CA ILE A 155 14.08 3.92 2.52
C ILE A 155 13.01 4.05 1.45
N VAL A 156 11.83 3.48 1.72
CA VAL A 156 10.68 3.58 0.84
C VAL A 156 9.51 4.21 1.61
N LEU A 157 8.97 5.29 1.06
CA LEU A 157 7.87 6.06 1.63
C LEU A 157 6.68 6.08 0.68
N TYR A 158 5.47 6.04 1.23
CA TYR A 158 4.27 6.50 0.53
C TYR A 158 4.05 7.97 0.80
N GLU A 159 3.56 8.71 -0.21
CA GLU A 159 3.25 10.11 -0.02
C GLU A 159 2.05 10.58 -0.84
N SER A 160 1.33 11.52 -0.29
CA SER A 160 0.22 12.21 -0.96
C SER A 160 0.75 13.31 -1.90
N PRO A 161 0.13 13.52 -3.08
CA PRO A 161 0.50 14.61 -3.97
C PRO A 161 0.40 15.99 -3.30
N HIS A 162 -0.50 16.14 -2.33
CA HIS A 162 -0.66 17.38 -1.58
C HIS A 162 0.50 17.69 -0.62
N ARG A 163 1.29 16.68 -0.26
CA ARG A 163 2.38 16.78 0.70
C ARG A 163 3.76 16.59 0.08
N LEU A 164 3.86 16.11 -1.17
CA LEU A 164 5.13 15.75 -1.80
C LEU A 164 6.16 16.88 -1.71
N ILE A 165 5.81 18.11 -2.09
CA ILE A 165 6.74 19.24 -2.08
C ILE A 165 7.27 19.48 -0.66
N LYS A 166 6.37 19.54 0.31
CA LYS A 166 6.75 19.70 1.72
C LYS A 166 7.61 18.56 2.22
N THR A 167 7.33 17.34 1.81
CA THR A 167 8.12 16.15 2.18
C THR A 167 9.52 16.22 1.56
N LEU A 168 9.66 16.62 0.29
CA LEU A 168 10.97 16.80 -0.35
C LEU A 168 11.79 17.93 0.30
N GLU A 169 11.13 19.03 0.71
CA GLU A 169 11.78 20.10 1.50
C GLU A 169 12.30 19.58 2.83
N ASP A 170 11.48 18.81 3.55
CA ASP A 170 11.86 18.21 4.83
C ASP A 170 13.00 17.19 4.65
N LEU A 171 12.95 16.35 3.60
CA LEU A 171 14.01 15.41 3.29
C LEU A 171 15.33 16.15 3.01
N CYS A 172 15.36 17.20 2.18
CA CYS A 172 16.55 18.02 1.95
C CYS A 172 17.08 18.71 3.22
N LYS A 173 16.27 18.86 4.25
CA LYS A 173 16.69 19.47 5.52
C LYS A 173 17.40 18.47 6.46
N TYR A 174 17.03 17.20 6.40
CA TYR A 174 17.52 16.16 7.31
C TYR A 174 18.49 15.17 6.67
N PHE A 175 18.48 15.06 5.34
CA PHE A 175 19.41 14.29 4.54
C PHE A 175 20.34 15.22 3.74
N ASP A 176 21.44 14.70 3.21
CA ASP A 176 22.23 15.42 2.24
C ASP A 176 21.37 15.68 0.99
N GLU A 177 21.37 16.93 0.49
CA GLU A 177 20.61 17.30 -0.72
C GLU A 177 21.07 16.52 -1.97
N GLU A 178 22.31 16.02 -2.00
CA GLU A 178 22.87 15.20 -3.07
C GLU A 178 22.56 13.70 -2.91
N THR A 179 21.86 13.29 -1.82
CA THR A 179 21.39 11.91 -1.65
C THR A 179 20.53 11.49 -2.85
N LYS A 180 20.88 10.35 -3.45
CA LYS A 180 20.13 9.77 -4.57
C LYS A 180 18.73 9.38 -4.12
N ALA A 181 17.75 9.70 -4.95
CA ALA A 181 16.35 9.37 -4.69
C ALA A 181 15.59 9.14 -6.00
N SER A 182 14.40 8.58 -5.87
CA SER A 182 13.42 8.56 -6.95
C SER A 182 12.02 8.85 -6.41
N VAL A 183 11.19 9.41 -7.28
CA VAL A 183 9.76 9.61 -7.04
C VAL A 183 9.01 8.96 -8.18
N SER A 184 8.30 7.88 -7.87
CA SER A 184 7.36 7.21 -8.79
C SER A 184 5.95 7.66 -8.47
N ARG A 185 5.18 8.04 -9.47
CA ARG A 185 3.78 8.41 -9.33
C ARG A 185 2.92 7.67 -10.33
N GLU A 186 1.66 7.42 -9.96
CA GLU A 186 0.66 6.81 -10.82
C GLU A 186 1.15 5.51 -11.48
N LEU A 187 1.90 4.68 -10.72
CA LEU A 187 2.40 3.40 -11.19
C LEU A 187 1.28 2.55 -11.79
N THR A 188 1.56 1.92 -12.92
CA THR A 188 0.66 1.10 -13.75
C THR A 188 -0.49 1.85 -14.43
N LYS A 189 -0.64 3.17 -14.18
CA LYS A 189 -1.67 4.03 -14.77
C LYS A 189 -1.15 4.76 -16.02
N ILE A 190 -2.06 5.36 -16.79
CA ILE A 190 -1.74 6.09 -18.05
C ILE A 190 -0.71 7.21 -17.84
N HIS A 191 -0.69 7.81 -16.66
CA HIS A 191 0.21 8.91 -16.33
C HIS A 191 1.37 8.48 -15.43
N GLU A 192 1.78 7.22 -15.52
CA GLU A 192 2.95 6.72 -14.80
C GLU A 192 4.19 7.56 -15.12
N GLU A 193 4.91 7.95 -14.09
CA GLU A 193 6.14 8.70 -14.21
C GLU A 193 7.08 8.35 -13.06
N THR A 194 8.36 8.12 -13.36
CA THR A 194 9.40 7.95 -12.34
C THR A 194 10.52 8.96 -12.60
N ILE A 195 10.70 9.91 -11.69
CA ILE A 195 11.77 10.89 -11.69
C ILE A 195 12.89 10.41 -10.78
N ARG A 196 14.11 10.33 -11.32
CA ARG A 196 15.33 9.90 -10.61
C ARG A 196 16.33 11.04 -10.55
N GLY A 197 17.10 11.11 -9.49
CA GLY A 197 18.15 12.12 -9.33
C GLY A 197 18.56 12.27 -7.87
N THR A 198 18.95 13.48 -7.48
CA THR A 198 19.20 13.84 -6.08
C THR A 198 17.95 14.43 -5.46
N LEU A 199 17.82 14.42 -4.14
CA LEU A 199 16.71 15.06 -3.43
C LEU A 199 16.53 16.51 -3.89
N LYS A 200 17.62 17.24 -4.08
CA LYS A 200 17.64 18.62 -4.60
C LYS A 200 17.05 18.73 -6.00
N SER A 201 17.49 17.89 -6.91
CA SER A 201 17.03 17.93 -8.31
C SER A 201 15.55 17.56 -8.43
N ILE A 202 15.09 16.56 -7.67
CA ILE A 202 13.69 16.12 -7.62
C ILE A 202 12.81 17.20 -7.00
N LYS A 203 13.24 17.82 -5.89
CA LYS A 203 12.57 18.98 -5.29
C LYS A 203 12.38 20.11 -6.30
N HIS A 204 13.44 20.45 -7.05
CA HIS A 204 13.39 21.46 -8.09
C HIS A 204 12.41 21.10 -9.22
N TYR A 205 12.39 19.85 -9.67
CA TYR A 205 11.43 19.38 -10.67
C TYR A 205 9.97 19.60 -10.21
N TYR A 206 9.61 19.13 -9.01
CA TYR A 206 8.24 19.24 -8.50
C TYR A 206 7.86 20.64 -8.01
N SER A 207 8.82 21.54 -7.78
CA SER A 207 8.51 22.97 -7.52
C SER A 207 7.89 23.65 -8.74
N LYS A 208 8.16 23.15 -9.95
CA LYS A 208 7.65 23.68 -11.22
C LYS A 208 6.40 22.95 -11.74
N LYS A 209 6.17 21.71 -11.28
CA LYS A 209 5.08 20.85 -11.75
C LYS A 209 4.29 20.35 -10.55
N LYS A 210 3.05 20.82 -10.39
CA LYS A 210 2.19 20.35 -9.29
C LYS A 210 1.93 18.85 -9.42
N PRO A 211 2.34 18.03 -8.44
CA PRO A 211 2.15 16.59 -8.51
C PRO A 211 0.67 16.22 -8.40
N LYS A 212 0.28 15.09 -9.02
CA LYS A 212 -1.05 14.49 -8.93
C LYS A 212 -0.88 12.98 -8.80
N GLY A 213 -1.88 12.34 -8.21
CA GLY A 213 -1.95 10.88 -8.08
C GLY A 213 -1.18 10.33 -6.89
N GLU A 214 -1.08 9.02 -6.82
CA GLU A 214 -0.41 8.28 -5.75
C GLU A 214 1.10 8.25 -5.98
N ILE A 215 1.86 8.35 -4.89
CA ILE A 215 3.29 8.58 -4.97
C ILE A 215 4.05 7.65 -4.04
N VAL A 216 5.14 7.10 -4.57
CA VAL A 216 6.17 6.38 -3.81
C VAL A 216 7.50 7.12 -3.95
N ILE A 217 8.16 7.37 -2.82
CA ILE A 217 9.51 7.96 -2.75
C ILE A 217 10.48 6.86 -2.32
N VAL A 218 11.58 6.71 -3.05
CA VAL A 218 12.69 5.83 -2.68
C VAL A 218 13.93 6.68 -2.47
N ILE A 219 14.62 6.49 -1.34
CA ILE A 219 15.79 7.28 -0.92
C ILE A 219 16.94 6.32 -0.68
N ALA A 220 18.09 6.59 -1.27
CA ALA A 220 19.30 5.84 -0.98
C ALA A 220 19.77 6.13 0.46
N PHE A 221 20.40 5.15 1.09
CA PHE A 221 21.14 5.40 2.32
C PHE A 221 22.46 6.13 2.00
N ASN A 222 22.93 6.92 2.94
CA ASN A 222 24.24 7.55 2.82
C ASN A 222 25.30 6.50 3.21
N ASN A 223 26.21 6.20 2.27
CA ASN A 223 27.45 5.46 2.53
C ASN A 223 28.43 6.38 3.24
#